data_3e77ce9bcabcf9eee37cd7bc93e37378
#
_entry.id   3e77ce9bcabcf9eee37cd7bc93e37378
#
_cell.length_a   1.000
_cell.length_b   1.000
_cell.length_c   1.000
_cell.angle_alpha   90.00
_cell.angle_beta   90.00
_cell.angle_gamma   90.00
#
_symmetry.space_group_name_H-M   'P 1'
#
loop_
_entity.id
_entity.type
_entity.pdbx_description
1 polymer ?
#
loop_
_entity_poly.entity_id
_entity_poly.type
_entity_poly.pdbx_seq_one_letter_code
_entity_poly.pdbx_strand_id
1 'polypeptide(L)'
;MTIQDAIAQADDLRPNTYSMGQKVAWLKRCETMLRRTVLLEPGEPEWPEDPMQVELTVPEPWCGLYVRWLEAQSHYANGEYDRYNDAITAFNADLAGYRNEVARRTTAKESRFRF
;
A
#
# COMPACT_ATOMS: atom_id res chain seq x y z
N MET A 1 -4.94 7.58 -5.42
CA MET A 1 -5.88 6.88 -4.51
C MET A 1 -5.77 7.47 -3.13
N THR A 2 -6.86 7.93 -2.57
CA THR A 2 -6.90 8.40 -1.18
C THR A 2 -7.06 7.24 -0.22
N ILE A 3 -6.82 7.50 1.08
CA ILE A 3 -7.08 6.51 2.13
C ILE A 3 -8.56 6.07 2.10
N GLN A 4 -9.48 7.01 1.92
CA GLN A 4 -10.91 6.71 1.80
C GLN A 4 -11.20 5.78 0.62
N ASP A 5 -10.61 6.04 -0.54
CA ASP A 5 -10.78 5.21 -1.74
C ASP A 5 -10.30 3.77 -1.50
N ALA A 6 -9.14 3.60 -0.90
CA ALA A 6 -8.58 2.28 -0.64
C ALA A 6 -9.48 1.46 0.30
N ILE A 7 -9.95 2.09 1.38
CA ILE A 7 -10.84 1.45 2.36
C ILE A 7 -12.19 1.11 1.72
N ALA A 8 -12.77 2.03 0.97
CA ALA A 8 -14.06 1.81 0.30
C ALA A 8 -13.98 0.65 -0.70
N GLN A 9 -12.92 0.59 -1.50
CA GLN A 9 -12.74 -0.49 -2.48
C GLN A 9 -12.54 -1.84 -1.79
N ALA A 10 -11.76 -1.89 -0.72
CA ALA A 10 -11.55 -3.12 0.04
C ALA A 10 -12.84 -3.61 0.70
N ASP A 11 -13.62 -2.69 1.28
CA ASP A 11 -14.90 -3.03 1.93
C ASP A 11 -15.95 -3.51 0.90
N ASP A 12 -15.96 -2.95 -0.30
CA ASP A 12 -16.85 -3.39 -1.37
C ASP A 12 -16.51 -4.82 -1.82
N LEU A 13 -15.23 -5.17 -1.88
CA LEU A 13 -14.80 -6.52 -2.24
C LEU A 13 -15.08 -7.53 -1.14
N ARG A 14 -14.86 -7.14 0.10
CA ARG A 14 -15.00 -8.01 1.28
C ARG A 14 -15.60 -7.23 2.44
N PRO A 15 -16.93 -7.16 2.57
CA PRO A 15 -17.55 -6.52 3.72
C PRO A 15 -17.05 -7.11 5.03
N ASN A 16 -16.77 -6.25 6.00
CA ASN A 16 -16.23 -6.66 7.29
C ASN A 16 -16.67 -5.67 8.38
N THR A 17 -16.41 -6.04 9.65
CA THR A 17 -16.77 -5.23 10.81
C THR A 17 -15.58 -4.56 11.48
N TYR A 18 -14.39 -4.59 10.87
CA TYR A 18 -13.23 -3.90 11.42
C TYR A 18 -13.44 -2.40 11.43
N SER A 19 -12.94 -1.74 12.48
CA SER A 19 -13.10 -0.31 12.63
C SER A 19 -12.31 0.47 11.57
N MET A 20 -12.75 1.68 11.30
CA MET A 20 -12.03 2.60 10.41
C MET A 20 -10.62 2.88 10.94
N GLY A 21 -10.48 3.05 12.26
CA GLY A 21 -9.18 3.26 12.89
C GLY A 21 -8.21 2.09 12.67
N GLN A 22 -8.72 0.86 12.72
CA GLN A 22 -7.89 -0.33 12.44
C GLN A 22 -7.43 -0.36 10.99
N LYS A 23 -8.31 -0.04 10.05
CA LYS A 23 -7.98 -0.01 8.62
C LYS A 23 -6.96 1.08 8.30
N VAL A 24 -7.09 2.25 8.90
CA VAL A 24 -6.12 3.34 8.77
C VAL A 24 -4.77 2.93 9.34
N ALA A 25 -4.74 2.26 10.48
CA ALA A 25 -3.50 1.75 11.07
C ALA A 25 -2.80 0.73 10.15
N TRP A 26 -3.56 -0.15 9.52
CA TRP A 26 -3.02 -1.09 8.55
C TRP A 26 -2.41 -0.39 7.34
N LEU A 27 -3.07 0.64 6.81
CA LEU A 27 -2.53 1.43 5.69
C LEU A 27 -1.28 2.20 6.08
N LYS A 28 -1.24 2.75 7.28
CA LYS A 28 -0.05 3.45 7.78
C LYS A 28 1.15 2.53 7.86
N ARG A 29 0.94 1.29 8.29
CA ARG A 29 1.99 0.26 8.31
C ARG A 29 2.51 -0.02 6.91
N CYS A 30 1.61 -0.12 5.92
CA CYS A 30 1.98 -0.32 4.52
C CYS A 30 2.83 0.85 4.00
N GLU A 31 2.39 2.09 4.21
CA GLU A 31 3.13 3.29 3.79
C GLU A 31 4.52 3.36 4.45
N THR A 32 4.61 3.03 5.72
CA THR A 32 5.89 3.01 6.44
C THR A 32 6.85 2.02 5.81
N MET A 33 6.37 0.83 5.49
CA MET A 33 7.16 -0.22 4.85
C MET A 33 7.60 0.22 3.44
N LEU A 34 6.70 0.81 2.65
CA LEU A 34 7.01 1.30 1.30
C LEU A 34 8.08 2.40 1.33
N ARG A 35 7.98 3.34 2.25
CA ARG A 35 8.99 4.39 2.42
C ARG A 35 10.36 3.81 2.71
N ARG A 36 10.43 2.85 3.62
CA ARG A 36 11.69 2.26 4.03
C ARG A 36 12.31 1.40 2.94
N THR A 37 11.52 0.57 2.26
CA THR A 37 12.04 -0.48 1.36
C THR A 37 12.12 -0.07 -0.10
N VAL A 38 11.27 0.83 -0.56
CA VAL A 38 11.22 1.25 -1.97
C VAL A 38 11.79 2.65 -2.16
N LEU A 39 11.35 3.61 -1.35
CA LEU A 39 11.75 5.01 -1.49
C LEU A 39 13.02 5.33 -0.69
N LEU A 40 13.44 4.44 0.20
CA LEU A 40 14.61 4.62 1.08
C LEU A 40 14.50 5.87 1.96
N GLU A 41 13.28 6.24 2.32
CA GLU A 41 12.96 7.38 3.19
C GLU A 41 12.51 6.84 4.55
N PRO A 42 13.34 6.94 5.60
CA PRO A 42 12.97 6.39 6.92
C PRO A 42 11.89 7.23 7.58
N GLY A 43 11.10 6.59 8.42
CA GLY A 43 10.08 7.24 9.22
C GLY A 43 8.65 6.89 8.79
N GLU A 44 7.71 7.18 9.70
CA GLU A 44 6.29 7.00 9.45
C GLU A 44 5.70 8.23 8.77
N PRO A 45 4.65 8.05 7.93
CA PRO A 45 3.93 9.21 7.40
C PRO A 45 3.23 9.96 8.53
N GLU A 46 3.25 11.29 8.46
CA GLU A 46 2.51 12.15 9.37
C GLU A 46 1.15 12.45 8.75
N TRP A 47 0.11 11.81 9.28
CA TRP A 47 -1.26 12.01 8.82
C TRP A 47 -2.06 12.86 9.80
N PRO A 48 -3.01 13.68 9.30
CA PRO A 48 -3.91 14.43 10.18
C PRO A 48 -4.80 13.49 10.98
N GLU A 49 -5.50 14.01 11.98
CA GLU A 49 -6.43 13.24 12.80
C GLU A 49 -7.52 12.57 11.96
N ASP A 50 -8.05 13.26 10.95
CA ASP A 50 -8.94 12.71 9.95
C ASP A 50 -8.17 12.55 8.62
N PRO A 51 -7.61 11.36 8.33
CA PRO A 51 -6.72 11.19 7.18
C PRO A 51 -7.44 10.75 5.90
N MET A 52 -8.75 10.74 5.84
CA MET A 52 -9.51 10.13 4.74
C MET A 52 -9.16 10.71 3.36
N GLN A 53 -8.82 12.00 3.29
CA GLN A 53 -8.49 12.66 2.02
C GLN A 53 -7.00 12.65 1.69
N VAL A 54 -6.17 12.02 2.50
CA VAL A 54 -4.74 11.91 2.23
C VAL A 54 -4.51 11.03 1.01
N GLU A 55 -3.71 11.53 0.06
CA GLU A 55 -3.27 10.74 -1.10
C GLU A 55 -2.18 9.76 -0.67
N LEU A 56 -2.37 8.50 -1.02
CA LEU A 56 -1.37 7.47 -0.78
C LEU A 56 -0.24 7.59 -1.82
N THR A 57 0.96 7.17 -1.43
CA THR A 57 2.20 7.40 -2.18
C THR A 57 2.24 6.72 -3.54
N VAL A 58 1.76 5.48 -3.61
CA VAL A 58 1.87 4.67 -4.85
C VAL A 58 0.84 5.12 -5.88
N PRO A 59 1.29 5.52 -7.09
CA PRO A 59 0.37 5.97 -8.14
C PRO A 59 -0.22 4.81 -8.93
N GLU A 60 -1.16 5.13 -9.84
CA GLU A 60 -1.59 4.20 -10.86
C GLU A 60 -0.38 3.78 -11.74
N PRO A 61 -0.31 2.55 -12.23
CA PRO A 61 -1.31 1.49 -12.10
C PRO A 61 -1.13 0.60 -10.86
N TRP A 62 -0.21 0.93 -9.97
CA TRP A 62 0.21 0.06 -8.86
C TRP A 62 -0.57 0.27 -7.56
N CYS A 63 -1.38 1.34 -7.46
CA CYS A 63 -2.06 1.70 -6.21
C CYS A 63 -3.07 0.66 -5.72
N GLY A 64 -3.49 -0.27 -6.57
CA GLY A 64 -4.30 -1.41 -6.18
C GLY A 64 -3.68 -2.27 -5.07
N LEU A 65 -2.36 -2.15 -4.86
CA LEU A 65 -1.67 -2.88 -3.79
C LEU A 65 -2.22 -2.53 -2.40
N TYR A 66 -2.71 -1.32 -2.20
CA TYR A 66 -3.32 -0.94 -0.92
C TYR A 66 -4.59 -1.73 -0.61
N VAL A 67 -5.41 -1.97 -1.63
CA VAL A 67 -6.62 -2.78 -1.50
C VAL A 67 -6.25 -4.22 -1.16
N ARG A 68 -5.24 -4.78 -1.83
CA ARG A 68 -4.73 -6.13 -1.56
C ARG A 68 -4.16 -6.24 -0.15
N TRP A 69 -3.47 -5.20 0.31
CA TRP A 69 -2.95 -5.15 1.67
C TRP A 69 -4.07 -5.20 2.70
N LEU A 70 -5.12 -4.40 2.52
CA LEU A 70 -6.27 -4.39 3.43
C LEU A 70 -6.99 -5.73 3.43
N GLU A 71 -7.19 -6.36 2.26
CA GLU A 71 -7.74 -7.71 2.18
C GLU A 71 -6.89 -8.70 2.98
N ALA A 72 -5.58 -8.67 2.77
CA ALA A 72 -4.67 -9.57 3.45
C ALA A 72 -4.74 -9.43 4.97
N GLN A 73 -4.74 -8.19 5.48
CA GLN A 73 -4.82 -7.95 6.91
C GLN A 73 -6.14 -8.44 7.48
N SER A 74 -7.25 -8.25 6.78
CA SER A 74 -8.57 -8.75 7.19
C SER A 74 -8.58 -10.28 7.27
N HIS A 75 -8.05 -10.96 6.26
CA HIS A 75 -7.99 -12.42 6.24
C HIS A 75 -7.11 -12.95 7.37
N TYR A 76 -5.96 -12.33 7.59
CA TYR A 76 -5.07 -12.72 8.69
C TYR A 76 -5.76 -12.58 10.04
N ALA A 77 -6.43 -11.45 10.28
CA ALA A 77 -7.15 -11.19 11.52
C ALA A 77 -8.30 -12.17 11.74
N ASN A 78 -8.92 -12.68 10.65
CA ASN A 78 -9.98 -13.69 10.71
C ASN A 78 -9.44 -15.12 10.84
N GLY A 79 -8.13 -15.33 10.79
CA GLY A 79 -7.53 -16.68 10.79
C GLY A 79 -7.64 -17.40 9.46
N GLU A 80 -7.95 -16.70 8.39
CA GLU A 80 -8.11 -17.25 7.04
C GLU A 80 -6.77 -17.21 6.29
N TYR A 81 -5.83 -18.04 6.70
CA TYR A 81 -4.44 -17.95 6.24
C TYR A 81 -4.23 -18.29 4.76
N ASP A 82 -5.03 -19.17 4.18
CA ASP A 82 -4.96 -19.49 2.76
C ASP A 82 -5.35 -18.27 1.91
N ARG A 83 -6.41 -17.57 2.31
CA ARG A 83 -6.85 -16.33 1.65
C ARG A 83 -5.86 -15.21 1.87
N TYR A 84 -5.26 -15.14 3.06
CA TYR A 84 -4.17 -14.20 3.33
C TYR A 84 -3.01 -14.40 2.36
N ASN A 85 -2.58 -15.66 2.15
CA ASN A 85 -1.50 -15.97 1.24
C ASN A 85 -1.80 -15.55 -0.20
N ASP A 86 -3.04 -15.75 -0.67
CA ASP A 86 -3.47 -15.32 -2.01
C ASP A 86 -3.42 -13.80 -2.14
N ALA A 87 -3.93 -13.07 -1.16
CA ALA A 87 -3.94 -11.60 -1.16
C ALA A 87 -2.53 -11.03 -1.09
N ILE A 88 -1.64 -11.61 -0.28
CA ILE A 88 -0.23 -11.20 -0.18
C ILE A 88 0.52 -11.49 -1.48
N THR A 89 0.23 -12.58 -2.15
CA THR A 89 0.83 -12.89 -3.45
C THR A 89 0.47 -11.81 -4.48
N ALA A 90 -0.78 -11.40 -4.53
CA ALA A 90 -1.24 -10.32 -5.43
C ALA A 90 -0.59 -8.97 -5.03
N PHE A 91 -0.54 -8.67 -3.74
CA PHE A 91 0.15 -7.49 -3.22
C PHE A 91 1.61 -7.46 -3.64
N ASN A 92 2.33 -8.56 -3.48
CA ASN A 92 3.75 -8.65 -3.82
C ASN A 92 3.99 -8.47 -5.32
N ALA A 93 3.09 -8.92 -6.19
CA ALA A 93 3.18 -8.71 -7.63
C ALA A 93 3.12 -7.22 -7.98
N ASP A 94 2.14 -6.50 -7.43
CA ASP A 94 2.02 -5.05 -7.64
C ASP A 94 3.22 -4.30 -7.04
N LEU A 95 3.67 -4.71 -5.86
CA LEU A 95 4.83 -4.13 -5.22
C LEU A 95 6.09 -4.29 -6.07
N ALA A 96 6.30 -5.46 -6.65
CA ALA A 96 7.43 -5.72 -7.52
C ALA A 96 7.39 -4.82 -8.76
N GLY A 97 6.22 -4.64 -9.36
CA GLY A 97 6.02 -3.72 -10.50
C GLY A 97 6.37 -2.29 -10.14
N TYR A 98 5.87 -1.81 -9.02
CA TYR A 98 6.16 -0.46 -8.54
C TYR A 98 7.66 -0.28 -8.25
N ARG A 99 8.27 -1.24 -7.58
CA ARG A 99 9.71 -1.24 -7.28
C ARG A 99 10.56 -1.12 -8.55
N ASN A 100 10.20 -1.88 -9.58
CA ASN A 100 10.88 -1.84 -10.87
C ASN A 100 10.73 -0.48 -11.56
N GLU A 101 9.54 0.13 -11.47
CA GLU A 101 9.31 1.46 -12.02
C GLU A 101 10.16 2.53 -11.31
N VAL A 102 10.20 2.50 -10.00
CA VAL A 102 11.03 3.43 -9.21
C VAL A 102 12.51 3.24 -9.55
N ALA A 103 12.99 2.00 -9.63
CA ALA A 103 14.37 1.69 -9.99
C ALA A 103 14.72 2.22 -11.38
N ARG A 104 13.84 2.06 -12.37
CA ARG A 104 14.05 2.58 -13.73
C ARG A 104 14.15 4.10 -13.76
N ARG A 105 13.29 4.80 -13.01
CA ARG A 105 13.32 6.27 -12.92
C ARG A 105 14.62 6.75 -12.29
N THR A 106 15.08 6.09 -11.24
CA THR A 106 16.32 6.43 -10.56
C THR A 106 17.51 6.22 -11.50
N THR A 107 17.58 5.10 -12.21
CA THR A 107 18.63 4.81 -13.18
C THR A 107 18.64 5.84 -14.33
N ALA A 108 17.48 6.22 -14.84
CA ALA A 108 17.36 7.23 -15.88
C ALA A 108 17.87 8.60 -15.42
N LYS A 109 17.57 9.01 -14.18
CA LYS A 109 18.10 10.25 -13.60
C LYS A 109 19.62 10.21 -13.46
N GLU A 110 20.16 9.11 -12.97
CA GLU A 110 21.62 8.93 -12.85
C GLU A 110 22.30 9.00 -14.20
N SER A 111 21.74 8.36 -15.22
CA SER A 111 22.26 8.42 -16.60
C SER A 111 22.30 9.83 -17.16
N ARG A 112 21.31 10.68 -16.82
CA ARG A 112 21.28 12.09 -17.27
C ARG A 112 22.38 12.94 -16.64
N PHE A 113 22.88 12.57 -15.49
CA PHE A 113 23.89 13.33 -14.75
C PHE A 113 25.32 12.82 -14.96
N ARG A 114 25.50 11.79 -15.78
CA ARG A 114 26.82 11.20 -16.05
C ARG A 114 27.56 11.79 -17.25
N PHE A 115 27.08 12.89 -17.75
CA PHE A 115 27.79 13.57 -18.83
C PHE A 115 28.67 14.68 -18.30
#